data_ffb6425b20efa074534ece34a7086424
#
_entry.id   ffb6425b20efa074534ece34a7086424
#
_cell.length_a   1.000
_cell.length_b   1.000
_cell.length_c   1.000
_cell.angle_alpha   90.00
_cell.angle_beta   90.00
_cell.angle_gamma   90.00
#
_symmetry.space_group_name_H-M   'P 1'
#
loop_
_entity.id
_entity.type
_entity.pdbx_description
1 polymer ?
#
loop_
_entity_poly.entity_id
_entity_poly.type
_entity_poly.pdbx_seq_one_letter_code
_entity_poly.pdbx_strand_id
1 'polypeptide(L)'
;MGNTLFAIGEALIDFIPAQTGCAFEEVTAFSPKSGGAPANVCGAFTILGGSSKFITQLGDDPFGRKIAGDLARAGIDTSLVSFTDKANTALAFVSLENDGNRTFSFYRKPSADMLFSAEQVKKKNGLRTHTHCIFAVFLLEIFRXKTHTKRQSPMHVKGAMISFDPNLRFPLWNDKKALHDTVNEFIPMADIVKISDEELGFITGENDIKAALPKLFTGNVKLVIYTCGSEGAYAFTKNAQAFAESEKVKAVDTTGAGDGFIGSFLYALKTLNVTAESLCDLDNAQLERCIAFSNKFCGESVKHQGAIDSYRKIEFV
;
A
#
# COMPACT_ATOMS: atom_id res chain seq x y z
N MET A 1 -11.29 -17.09 -14.90
CA MET A 1 -10.51 -17.34 -13.67
C MET A 1 -10.33 -16.01 -12.96
N GLY A 2 -10.53 -15.96 -11.64
CA GLY A 2 -10.53 -14.68 -10.93
C GLY A 2 -9.12 -14.14 -10.70
N ASN A 3 -8.92 -12.88 -11.01
CA ASN A 3 -7.65 -12.18 -10.70
C ASN A 3 -7.58 -11.96 -9.18
N THR A 4 -6.54 -12.47 -8.55
CA THR A 4 -6.34 -12.34 -7.09
C THR A 4 -5.22 -11.35 -6.81
N LEU A 5 -5.49 -10.41 -5.91
CA LEU A 5 -4.47 -9.49 -5.39
C LEU A 5 -3.66 -10.21 -4.31
N PHE A 6 -2.35 -10.23 -4.45
CA PHE A 6 -1.44 -10.67 -3.39
C PHE A 6 -0.69 -9.44 -2.87
N ALA A 7 -0.87 -9.11 -1.61
CA ALA A 7 -0.11 -8.03 -0.98
C ALA A 7 0.90 -8.62 -0.01
N ILE A 8 2.13 -8.10 -0.06
CA ILE A 8 3.24 -8.53 0.80
C ILE A 8 3.71 -7.33 1.61
N GLY A 9 3.81 -7.48 2.90
CA GLY A 9 4.39 -6.43 3.74
C GLY A 9 3.92 -6.50 5.18
N GLU A 10 3.99 -5.35 5.85
CA GLU A 10 3.65 -5.25 7.26
C GLU A 10 2.14 -5.25 7.51
N ALA A 11 1.79 -5.77 8.68
CA ALA A 11 0.56 -5.41 9.36
C ALA A 11 0.91 -5.14 10.82
N LEU A 12 0.23 -4.19 11.40
CA LEU A 12 0.54 -3.71 12.74
C LEU A 12 -0.74 -3.25 13.45
N ILE A 13 -0.63 -2.97 14.73
CA ILE A 13 -1.71 -2.31 15.47
C ILE A 13 -1.38 -0.83 15.59
N ASP A 14 -2.27 -0.01 15.04
CA ASP A 14 -2.28 1.44 15.28
C ASP A 14 -3.07 1.72 16.56
N PHE A 15 -2.42 2.27 17.56
CA PHE A 15 -3.04 2.74 18.79
C PHE A 15 -3.47 4.20 18.59
N ILE A 16 -4.76 4.40 18.34
CA ILE A 16 -5.34 5.73 18.08
C ILE A 16 -5.71 6.36 19.43
N PRO A 17 -5.22 7.56 19.75
CA PRO A 17 -5.51 8.18 21.05
C PRO A 17 -6.97 8.60 21.16
N ALA A 18 -7.51 8.51 22.37
CA ALA A 18 -8.85 9.02 22.68
C ALA A 18 -8.90 10.55 22.75
N GLN A 19 -7.74 11.19 23.02
CA GLN A 19 -7.62 12.64 23.12
C GLN A 19 -6.76 13.17 21.98
N THR A 20 -7.07 14.39 21.51
CA THR A 20 -6.30 15.09 20.48
C THR A 20 -5.76 16.40 21.03
N GLY A 21 -4.67 16.89 20.47
CA GLY A 21 -4.10 18.17 20.82
C GLY A 21 -3.47 18.23 22.20
N CYS A 22 -3.04 17.09 22.74
CA CYS A 22 -2.34 17.02 24.03
C CYS A 22 -1.01 16.27 23.86
N ALA A 23 -0.12 16.43 24.80
CA ALA A 23 1.15 15.70 24.78
C ALA A 23 0.90 14.20 24.91
N PHE A 24 1.76 13.39 24.30
CA PHE A 24 1.61 11.93 24.32
C PHE A 24 1.46 11.38 25.75
N GLU A 25 2.18 11.95 26.68
CA GLU A 25 2.17 11.56 28.09
C GLU A 25 0.84 11.83 28.78
N GLU A 26 0.01 12.68 28.21
CA GLU A 26 -1.31 13.04 28.76
C GLU A 26 -2.43 12.15 28.20
N VAL A 27 -2.13 11.33 27.20
CA VAL A 27 -3.14 10.43 26.61
C VAL A 27 -3.48 9.31 27.59
N THR A 28 -4.73 9.25 28.00
CA THR A 28 -5.18 8.28 29.02
C THR A 28 -5.75 6.98 28.46
N ALA A 29 -6.08 6.96 27.13
CA ALA A 29 -6.64 5.77 26.52
C ALA A 29 -6.33 5.71 25.03
N PHE A 30 -6.16 4.51 24.52
CA PHE A 30 -5.91 4.26 23.08
C PHE A 30 -6.86 3.18 22.58
N SER A 31 -7.32 3.32 21.35
CA SER A 31 -8.11 2.33 20.64
C SER A 31 -7.21 1.55 19.65
N PRO A 32 -7.05 0.22 19.81
CA PRO A 32 -6.21 -0.55 18.89
C PRO A 32 -6.96 -0.86 17.60
N LYS A 33 -6.39 -0.42 16.47
CA LYS A 33 -6.90 -0.68 15.12
C LYS A 33 -5.87 -1.49 14.32
N SER A 34 -6.34 -2.50 13.60
CA SER A 34 -5.48 -3.23 12.66
C SER A 34 -5.20 -2.36 11.44
N GLY A 35 -3.92 -2.22 11.11
CA GLY A 35 -3.44 -1.37 10.03
C GLY A 35 -2.26 -2.00 9.31
N GLY A 36 -1.61 -1.22 8.49
CA GLY A 36 -0.51 -1.62 7.62
C GLY A 36 -0.91 -1.40 6.16
N ALA A 37 -0.07 -0.68 5.41
CA ALA A 37 -0.42 -0.26 4.06
C ALA A 37 -0.82 -1.43 3.15
N PRO A 38 -0.06 -2.54 3.08
CA PRO A 38 -0.47 -3.65 2.20
C PRO A 38 -1.79 -4.32 2.64
N ALA A 39 -2.05 -4.37 3.95
CA ALA A 39 -3.32 -4.90 4.45
C ALA A 39 -4.50 -3.99 4.04
N ASN A 40 -4.28 -2.67 4.10
CA ASN A 40 -5.28 -1.69 3.67
C ASN A 40 -5.59 -1.81 2.17
N VAL A 41 -4.56 -2.02 1.33
CA VAL A 41 -4.75 -2.25 -0.11
C VAL A 41 -5.62 -3.50 -0.33
N CYS A 42 -5.33 -4.61 0.39
CA CYS A 42 -6.18 -5.81 0.35
C CYS A 42 -7.62 -5.50 0.73
N GLY A 43 -7.80 -4.73 1.82
CA GLY A 43 -9.13 -4.34 2.30
C GLY A 43 -9.94 -3.58 1.26
N ALA A 44 -9.33 -2.57 0.63
CA ALA A 44 -9.97 -1.79 -0.42
C ALA A 44 -10.37 -2.66 -1.62
N PHE A 45 -9.45 -3.49 -2.09
CA PHE A 45 -9.71 -4.40 -3.21
C PHE A 45 -10.82 -5.41 -2.89
N THR A 46 -10.83 -5.92 -1.66
CA THR A 46 -11.79 -6.95 -1.23
C THR A 46 -13.20 -6.39 -1.04
N ILE A 47 -13.34 -5.23 -0.40
CA ILE A 47 -14.66 -4.62 -0.17
C ILE A 47 -15.36 -4.29 -1.50
N LEU A 48 -14.59 -4.00 -2.54
CA LEU A 48 -15.10 -3.73 -3.88
C LEU A 48 -15.55 -5.01 -4.62
N GLY A 49 -15.21 -6.19 -4.11
CA GLY A 49 -15.60 -7.48 -4.71
C GLY A 49 -14.43 -8.22 -5.34
N GLY A 50 -13.23 -7.79 -5.08
CA GLY A 50 -12.01 -8.52 -5.48
C GLY A 50 -11.70 -9.65 -4.51
N SER A 51 -10.82 -10.57 -4.94
CA SER A 51 -10.24 -11.59 -4.07
C SER A 51 -8.81 -11.17 -3.70
N SER A 52 -8.48 -11.13 -2.43
CA SER A 52 -7.13 -10.78 -2.00
C SER A 52 -6.55 -11.80 -1.03
N LYS A 53 -5.22 -11.95 -1.07
CA LYS A 53 -4.44 -12.75 -0.12
C LYS A 53 -3.34 -11.92 0.46
N PHE A 54 -3.20 -11.97 1.77
CA PHE A 54 -2.19 -11.18 2.48
C PHE A 54 -1.03 -12.08 2.91
N ILE A 55 0.18 -11.64 2.61
CA ILE A 55 1.43 -12.35 2.89
C ILE A 55 2.23 -11.54 3.88
N THR A 56 2.35 -12.05 5.11
CA THR A 56 3.08 -11.37 6.18
C THR A 56 3.52 -12.37 7.25
N GLN A 57 4.27 -11.86 8.22
CA GLN A 57 4.58 -12.58 9.45
C GLN A 57 4.19 -11.72 10.65
N LEU A 58 3.42 -12.28 11.55
CA LEU A 58 2.94 -11.65 12.78
C LEU A 58 3.58 -12.35 13.99
N GLY A 59 3.59 -11.68 15.11
CA GLY A 59 3.95 -12.33 16.37
C GLY A 59 2.91 -13.37 16.77
N ASP A 60 3.34 -14.44 17.40
CA ASP A 60 2.41 -15.39 18.03
C ASP A 60 1.95 -14.82 19.38
N ASP A 61 1.24 -13.70 19.31
CA ASP A 61 0.79 -12.91 20.44
C ASP A 61 -0.66 -12.44 20.23
N PRO A 62 -1.31 -11.86 21.25
CA PRO A 62 -2.71 -11.42 21.09
C PRO A 62 -2.93 -10.41 19.96
N PHE A 63 -1.95 -9.54 19.68
CA PHE A 63 -2.08 -8.54 18.62
C PHE A 63 -1.99 -9.18 17.22
N GLY A 64 -1.08 -10.15 17.06
CA GLY A 64 -0.99 -10.89 15.79
C GLY A 64 -2.28 -11.65 15.50
N ARG A 65 -2.83 -12.31 16.53
CA ARG A 65 -4.11 -13.02 16.40
C ARG A 65 -5.28 -12.05 16.11
N LYS A 66 -5.25 -10.85 16.73
CA LYS A 66 -6.25 -9.81 16.46
C LYS A 66 -6.18 -9.37 14.99
N ILE A 67 -4.98 -9.04 14.49
CA ILE A 67 -4.81 -8.61 13.09
C ILE A 67 -5.34 -9.69 12.14
N ALA A 68 -4.88 -10.93 12.30
CA ALA A 68 -5.32 -12.04 11.42
C ALA A 68 -6.85 -12.20 11.43
N GLY A 69 -7.46 -12.10 12.62
CA GLY A 69 -8.91 -12.16 12.76
C GLY A 69 -9.64 -10.99 12.12
N ASP A 70 -9.13 -9.77 12.29
CA ASP A 70 -9.74 -8.57 11.69
C ASP A 70 -9.67 -8.65 10.15
N LEU A 71 -8.52 -9.04 9.61
CA LEU A 71 -8.35 -9.16 8.15
C LEU A 71 -9.27 -10.25 7.58
N ALA A 72 -9.37 -11.39 8.27
CA ALA A 72 -10.28 -12.46 7.84
C ALA A 72 -11.75 -11.99 7.87
N ARG A 73 -12.17 -11.21 8.89
CA ARG A 73 -13.52 -10.63 8.95
C ARG A 73 -13.77 -9.63 7.82
N ALA A 74 -12.73 -8.94 7.36
CA ALA A 74 -12.81 -8.05 6.20
C ALA A 74 -12.84 -8.81 4.86
N GLY A 75 -12.80 -10.16 4.89
CA GLY A 75 -12.86 -11.01 3.71
C GLY A 75 -11.51 -11.24 3.03
N ILE A 76 -10.42 -10.81 3.64
CA ILE A 76 -9.06 -11.00 3.12
C ILE A 76 -8.60 -12.43 3.46
N ASP A 77 -8.08 -13.15 2.49
CA ASP A 77 -7.55 -14.51 2.71
C ASP A 77 -6.22 -14.41 3.47
N THR A 78 -6.23 -14.87 4.73
CA THR A 78 -5.08 -14.88 5.63
C THR A 78 -4.33 -16.22 5.65
N SER A 79 -4.62 -17.13 4.72
CA SER A 79 -3.96 -18.45 4.68
C SER A 79 -2.45 -18.38 4.48
N LEU A 80 -1.95 -17.24 3.99
CA LEU A 80 -0.52 -17.02 3.80
C LEU A 80 0.13 -16.17 4.91
N VAL A 81 -0.63 -15.83 5.95
CA VAL A 81 -0.09 -15.20 7.16
C VAL A 81 0.67 -16.26 7.97
N SER A 82 1.85 -15.94 8.44
CA SER A 82 2.64 -16.80 9.32
C SER A 82 2.78 -16.16 10.70
N PHE A 83 3.06 -16.96 11.70
CA PHE A 83 3.28 -16.52 13.07
C PHE A 83 4.69 -16.90 13.52
N THR A 84 5.27 -16.11 14.42
CA THR A 84 6.58 -16.39 15.01
C THR A 84 6.58 -16.02 16.50
N ASP A 85 7.26 -16.84 17.29
CA ASP A 85 7.53 -16.57 18.71
C ASP A 85 8.83 -15.76 18.91
N LYS A 86 9.55 -15.45 17.83
CA LYS A 86 10.87 -14.81 17.90
C LYS A 86 10.82 -13.30 18.05
N ALA A 87 9.68 -12.69 17.77
CA ALA A 87 9.47 -11.25 17.90
C ALA A 87 7.96 -10.95 17.99
N ASN A 88 7.64 -9.87 18.64
CA ASN A 88 6.25 -9.43 18.80
C ASN A 88 5.70 -8.80 17.52
N THR A 89 4.39 -8.75 17.43
CA THR A 89 3.68 -7.97 16.40
C THR A 89 4.05 -6.50 16.51
N ALA A 90 4.22 -5.85 15.36
CA ALA A 90 4.54 -4.43 15.29
C ALA A 90 3.40 -3.58 15.85
N LEU A 91 3.76 -2.52 16.60
CA LEU A 91 2.80 -1.56 17.14
C LEU A 91 3.21 -0.15 16.68
N ALA A 92 2.22 0.70 16.46
CA ALA A 92 2.41 2.12 16.23
C ALA A 92 1.47 2.91 17.13
N PHE A 93 1.99 3.89 17.83
CA PHE A 93 1.19 4.82 18.61
C PHE A 93 1.07 6.12 17.83
N VAL A 94 -0.15 6.59 17.69
CA VAL A 94 -0.47 7.81 16.96
C VAL A 94 -0.61 8.97 17.96
N SER A 95 -0.01 10.10 17.66
CA SER A 95 -0.30 11.36 18.34
C SER A 95 -1.04 12.25 17.34
N LEU A 96 -2.10 12.89 17.79
CA LEU A 96 -2.93 13.78 16.98
C LEU A 96 -2.77 15.21 17.47
N GLU A 97 -2.23 16.07 16.62
CA GLU A 97 -2.10 17.50 16.90
C GLU A 97 -3.42 18.24 16.67
N ASN A 98 -3.54 19.44 17.20
CA ASN A 98 -4.76 20.26 17.08
C ASN A 98 -5.11 20.60 15.63
N ASP A 99 -4.14 20.68 14.75
CA ASP A 99 -4.32 20.97 13.32
C ASP A 99 -4.62 19.71 12.48
N GLY A 100 -4.72 18.54 13.15
CA GLY A 100 -5.01 17.26 12.50
C GLY A 100 -3.76 16.52 12.02
N ASN A 101 -2.59 17.09 12.19
CA ASN A 101 -1.33 16.41 11.85
C ASN A 101 -1.11 15.21 12.76
N ARG A 102 -0.43 14.20 12.22
CA ARG A 102 -0.18 12.94 12.92
C ARG A 102 1.30 12.69 13.02
N THR A 103 1.71 12.28 14.20
CA THR A 103 3.04 11.72 14.38
C THR A 103 2.91 10.28 14.86
N PHE A 104 3.90 9.46 14.53
CA PHE A 104 3.88 8.02 14.81
C PHE A 104 5.10 7.64 15.63
N SER A 105 4.87 6.90 16.71
CA SER A 105 5.92 6.24 17.48
C SER A 105 5.85 4.73 17.21
N PHE A 106 6.84 4.19 16.51
CA PHE A 106 6.85 2.79 16.10
C PHE A 106 7.61 1.91 17.09
N TYR A 107 6.98 0.84 17.51
CA TYR A 107 7.58 -0.21 18.34
C TYR A 107 7.84 -1.43 17.45
N ARG A 108 8.99 -1.38 16.73
CA ARG A 108 9.37 -2.34 15.69
C ARG A 108 10.88 -2.61 15.66
N LYS A 109 11.51 -2.92 16.83
CA LYS A 109 12.99 -3.09 16.85
C LYS A 109 13.41 -4.34 17.63
N PRO A 110 13.36 -5.55 17.02
CA PRO A 110 12.66 -5.94 15.81
C PRO A 110 11.20 -6.31 16.07
N SER A 111 10.39 -6.30 15.02
CA SER A 111 9.05 -6.88 15.05
C SER A 111 9.00 -8.12 14.15
N ALA A 112 7.91 -8.89 14.27
CA ALA A 112 7.76 -10.17 13.58
C ALA A 112 7.87 -10.04 12.06
N ASP A 113 7.28 -8.98 11.49
CA ASP A 113 7.32 -8.72 10.05
C ASP A 113 8.75 -8.47 9.55
N MET A 114 9.61 -7.87 10.37
CA MET A 114 11.02 -7.64 10.03
C MET A 114 11.85 -8.93 9.97
N LEU A 115 11.36 -10.02 10.58
CA LEU A 115 12.02 -11.33 10.52
C LEU A 115 11.53 -12.18 9.34
N PHE A 116 10.55 -11.69 8.58
CA PHE A 116 9.99 -12.41 7.44
C PHE A 116 11.02 -12.45 6.29
N SER A 117 11.28 -13.63 5.77
CA SER A 117 12.36 -13.81 4.81
C SER A 117 11.84 -14.19 3.41
N ALA A 118 12.64 -13.90 2.38
CA ALA A 118 12.34 -14.28 1.01
C ALA A 118 12.15 -15.81 0.85
N GLU A 119 12.86 -16.61 1.65
CA GLU A 119 12.68 -18.07 1.65
C GLU A 119 11.30 -18.49 2.16
N GLN A 120 10.80 -17.79 3.17
CA GLN A 120 9.46 -18.05 3.70
C GLN A 120 8.39 -17.70 2.64
N VAL A 121 8.59 -16.61 1.89
CA VAL A 121 7.71 -16.25 0.77
C VAL A 121 7.71 -17.35 -0.30
N LYS A 122 8.90 -17.83 -0.69
CA LYS A 122 9.05 -18.88 -1.71
C LYS A 122 8.39 -20.22 -1.31
N LYS A 123 8.41 -20.56 -0.02
CA LYS A 123 7.79 -21.80 0.49
C LYS A 123 6.26 -21.73 0.46
N LYS A 124 5.68 -20.54 0.32
CA LYS A 124 4.23 -20.40 0.22
C LYS A 124 3.78 -20.65 -1.23
N ASN A 125 3.53 -21.92 -1.54
CA ASN A 125 3.26 -22.43 -2.90
C ASN A 125 2.07 -21.76 -3.62
N GLY A 126 1.26 -20.99 -2.93
CA GLY A 126 0.12 -20.28 -3.53
C GLY A 126 0.48 -19.25 -4.61
N LEU A 127 1.75 -18.83 -4.66
CA LEU A 127 2.21 -17.86 -5.69
C LEU A 127 2.47 -18.51 -7.06
N ARG A 128 2.54 -19.84 -7.14
CA ARG A 128 2.93 -20.54 -8.39
C ARG A 128 1.78 -20.86 -9.33
N THR A 129 0.54 -20.71 -8.92
CA THR A 129 -0.61 -21.30 -9.62
C THR A 129 -1.61 -20.30 -10.21
N HIS A 130 -1.35 -18.99 -10.09
CA HIS A 130 -2.35 -18.02 -10.52
C HIS A 130 -1.85 -17.12 -11.65
N THR A 131 -2.63 -17.05 -12.69
CA THR A 131 -2.29 -16.40 -13.95
C THR A 131 -2.33 -14.88 -13.91
N HIS A 132 -2.90 -14.28 -12.86
CA HIS A 132 -2.95 -12.82 -12.73
C HIS A 132 -2.79 -12.47 -11.26
N CYS A 133 -1.56 -12.27 -10.84
CA CYS A 133 -1.25 -11.76 -9.50
C CYS A 133 -0.95 -10.27 -9.60
N ILE A 134 -1.61 -9.49 -8.77
CA ILE A 134 -1.29 -8.08 -8.59
C ILE A 134 -0.55 -8.00 -7.26
N PHE A 135 0.69 -7.56 -7.29
CA PHE A 135 1.47 -7.38 -6.07
C PHE A 135 1.55 -5.92 -5.68
N ALA A 136 1.17 -5.63 -4.47
CA ALA A 136 1.53 -4.37 -3.83
C ALA A 136 2.68 -4.68 -2.86
N VAL A 137 3.83 -4.10 -3.07
CA VAL A 137 5.01 -4.30 -2.22
C VAL A 137 5.25 -3.03 -1.43
N PHE A 138 5.29 -3.14 -0.10
CA PHE A 138 5.32 -1.97 0.75
C PHE A 138 6.41 -1.96 1.81
N LEU A 139 7.26 -2.97 1.91
CA LEU A 139 8.28 -2.93 2.94
C LEU A 139 9.66 -3.11 2.38
N LEU A 140 10.24 -1.98 2.03
CA LEU A 140 11.63 -1.90 1.62
C LEU A 140 12.57 -2.45 2.70
N GLU A 141 12.24 -2.28 3.99
CA GLU A 141 13.08 -2.77 5.09
C GLU A 141 13.16 -4.29 5.18
N ILE A 142 12.09 -5.02 4.88
CA ILE A 142 12.10 -6.50 4.92
C ILE A 142 13.10 -7.05 3.91
N PHE A 143 13.22 -6.39 2.77
CA PHE A 143 14.09 -6.88 1.69
C PHE A 143 15.54 -6.44 1.86
N ARG A 144 15.81 -5.36 2.59
CA ARG A 144 17.14 -4.81 2.82
C ARG A 144 18.08 -5.70 3.65
N UNK A 145 17.52 -6.32 4.40
CA UNK A 145 18.23 -7.00 5.36
C UNK A 145 18.87 -8.25 4.98
N LYS A 146 18.49 -8.58 3.98
CA LYS A 146 18.93 -9.93 3.73
C LYS A 146 19.32 -10.20 2.27
N THR A 147 19.33 -9.24 1.42
CA THR A 147 19.67 -9.42 0.01
C THR A 147 21.02 -8.82 -0.36
N HIS A 148 22.11 -9.36 0.25
CA HIS A 148 23.46 -9.19 -0.33
C HIS A 148 23.68 -10.12 -1.53
N THR A 149 22.67 -10.85 -1.97
CA THR A 149 22.78 -11.71 -3.14
C THR A 149 21.93 -11.13 -4.29
N LYS A 150 22.64 -10.54 -5.21
CA LYS A 150 22.19 -9.76 -6.38
C LYS A 150 21.28 -10.47 -7.39
N ARG A 151 20.54 -11.52 -7.10
CA ARG A 151 19.92 -12.26 -8.22
C ARG A 151 18.52 -12.84 -8.08
N GLN A 152 17.80 -12.60 -6.98
CA GLN A 152 16.43 -13.13 -6.95
C GLN A 152 15.48 -12.20 -6.19
N SER A 153 14.94 -11.24 -6.92
CA SER A 153 13.76 -10.54 -6.44
C SER A 153 12.64 -11.57 -6.23
N PRO A 154 11.98 -11.59 -5.08
CA PRO A 154 10.79 -12.43 -4.90
C PRO A 154 9.62 -12.00 -5.77
N MET A 155 9.77 -10.90 -6.51
CA MET A 155 8.73 -10.27 -7.31
C MET A 155 8.56 -10.85 -8.71
N HIS A 156 9.36 -11.84 -9.12
CA HIS A 156 9.21 -12.42 -10.46
C HIS A 156 8.22 -13.59 -10.44
N VAL A 157 6.95 -13.28 -10.58
CA VAL A 157 5.91 -14.29 -10.85
C VAL A 157 5.46 -14.09 -12.31
N LYS A 158 5.72 -15.09 -13.14
CA LYS A 158 5.40 -15.02 -14.56
C LYS A 158 3.91 -14.72 -14.77
N GLY A 159 3.60 -13.67 -15.50
CA GLY A 159 2.23 -13.25 -15.80
C GLY A 159 1.56 -12.43 -14.70
N ALA A 160 2.29 -12.05 -13.64
CA ALA A 160 1.75 -11.16 -12.62
C ALA A 160 1.99 -9.70 -13.01
N MET A 161 1.04 -8.85 -12.67
CA MET A 161 1.17 -7.39 -12.73
C MET A 161 1.71 -6.92 -11.37
N ILE A 162 2.83 -6.22 -11.36
CA ILE A 162 3.49 -5.77 -10.14
C ILE A 162 3.20 -4.30 -9.91
N SER A 163 2.56 -3.98 -8.77
CA SER A 163 2.31 -2.61 -8.33
C SER A 163 3.23 -2.28 -7.16
N PHE A 164 3.88 -1.14 -7.21
CA PHE A 164 4.77 -0.65 -6.18
C PHE A 164 4.36 0.76 -5.75
N ASP A 165 4.10 0.91 -4.45
CA ASP A 165 3.86 2.18 -3.78
C ASP A 165 4.96 2.32 -2.72
N PRO A 166 5.96 3.21 -2.90
CA PRO A 166 7.04 3.36 -1.92
C PRO A 166 6.55 3.73 -0.53
N ASN A 167 5.50 4.52 -0.44
CA ASN A 167 4.82 4.89 0.81
C ASN A 167 5.85 5.26 1.89
N LEU A 168 6.63 6.30 1.63
CA LEU A 168 7.83 6.64 2.40
C LEU A 168 7.51 6.84 3.88
N ARG A 169 8.26 6.16 4.72
CA ARG A 169 8.15 6.26 6.18
C ARG A 169 9.51 6.66 6.76
N PHE A 170 9.86 7.95 6.62
CA PHE A 170 11.16 8.47 7.07
C PHE A 170 11.54 8.05 8.49
N PRO A 171 10.62 8.03 9.48
CA PRO A 171 11.00 7.62 10.84
C PRO A 171 11.48 6.17 10.99
N LEU A 172 11.21 5.32 10.00
CA LEU A 172 11.67 3.93 10.04
C LEU A 172 13.09 3.74 9.49
N TRP A 173 13.69 4.80 8.92
CA TRP A 173 15.00 4.71 8.27
C TRP A 173 16.00 5.63 8.96
N ASN A 174 17.14 5.07 9.35
CA ASN A 174 18.24 5.84 9.94
C ASN A 174 19.04 6.61 8.88
N ASP A 175 18.93 6.21 7.61
CA ASP A 175 19.71 6.77 6.50
C ASP A 175 18.78 7.06 5.31
N LYS A 176 18.56 8.33 5.06
CA LYS A 176 17.72 8.79 3.94
C LYS A 176 18.27 8.40 2.58
N LYS A 177 19.62 8.37 2.44
CA LYS A 177 20.25 7.94 1.18
C LYS A 177 19.94 6.46 0.92
N ALA A 178 20.07 5.62 1.96
CA ALA A 178 19.74 4.21 1.82
C ALA A 178 18.28 3.98 1.47
N LEU A 179 17.35 4.78 2.02
CA LEU A 179 15.92 4.74 1.63
C LEU A 179 15.75 5.10 0.15
N HIS A 180 16.35 6.22 -0.27
CA HIS A 180 16.30 6.69 -1.66
C HIS A 180 16.82 5.62 -2.64
N ASP A 181 18.03 5.08 -2.34
CA ASP A 181 18.67 4.08 -3.20
C ASP A 181 17.81 2.81 -3.30
N THR A 182 17.20 2.40 -2.16
CA THR A 182 16.34 1.22 -2.13
C THR A 182 15.07 1.43 -2.96
N VAL A 183 14.40 2.58 -2.80
CA VAL A 183 13.19 2.90 -3.60
C VAL A 183 13.54 2.83 -5.09
N ASN A 184 14.63 3.48 -5.49
CA ASN A 184 15.05 3.54 -6.89
C ASN A 184 15.54 2.17 -7.43
N GLU A 185 15.96 1.25 -6.56
CA GLU A 185 16.24 -0.13 -6.94
C GLU A 185 14.94 -0.89 -7.28
N PHE A 186 13.84 -0.63 -6.56
CA PHE A 186 12.58 -1.36 -6.74
C PHE A 186 11.71 -0.80 -7.86
N ILE A 187 11.73 0.50 -8.12
CA ILE A 187 10.91 1.13 -9.18
C ILE A 187 11.02 0.36 -10.51
N PRO A 188 12.22 0.07 -11.05
CA PRO A 188 12.31 -0.62 -12.35
C PRO A 188 11.74 -2.04 -12.39
N MET A 189 11.44 -2.62 -11.23
CA MET A 189 10.89 -3.98 -11.16
C MET A 189 9.36 -4.00 -11.24
N ALA A 190 8.70 -2.86 -11.06
CA ALA A 190 7.24 -2.74 -11.06
C ALA A 190 6.69 -2.46 -12.46
N ASP A 191 5.46 -2.90 -12.73
CA ASP A 191 4.68 -2.48 -13.90
C ASP A 191 3.94 -1.18 -13.61
N ILE A 192 3.48 -1.00 -12.37
CA ILE A 192 2.75 0.17 -11.90
C ILE A 192 3.53 0.79 -10.74
N VAL A 193 3.80 2.09 -10.81
CA VAL A 193 4.39 2.85 -9.69
C VAL A 193 3.37 3.91 -9.28
N LYS A 194 3.01 3.93 -7.99
CA LYS A 194 2.19 5.02 -7.44
C LYS A 194 3.06 5.82 -6.48
N ILE A 195 3.06 7.13 -6.66
CA ILE A 195 3.76 8.07 -5.76
C ILE A 195 2.82 9.23 -5.42
N SER A 196 3.08 9.86 -4.28
CA SER A 196 2.37 11.08 -3.89
C SER A 196 3.19 12.33 -4.23
N ASP A 197 2.52 13.48 -4.18
CA ASP A 197 3.17 14.79 -4.36
C ASP A 197 4.25 15.01 -3.29
N GLU A 198 4.03 14.54 -2.05
CA GLU A 198 5.00 14.64 -0.96
C GLU A 198 6.26 13.79 -1.22
N GLU A 199 6.14 12.72 -1.99
CA GLU A 199 7.22 11.76 -2.26
C GLU A 199 8.05 12.12 -3.49
N LEU A 200 7.45 12.84 -4.44
CA LEU A 200 8.01 13.10 -5.77
C LEU A 200 9.44 13.65 -5.69
N GLY A 201 9.60 14.72 -4.93
CA GLY A 201 10.90 15.41 -4.82
C GLY A 201 11.98 14.50 -4.22
N PHE A 202 11.63 13.73 -3.20
CA PHE A 202 12.60 12.82 -2.56
C PHE A 202 13.02 11.68 -3.51
N ILE A 203 12.06 11.10 -4.25
CA ILE A 203 12.34 9.94 -5.10
C ILE A 203 13.12 10.34 -6.35
N THR A 204 12.73 11.46 -6.97
CA THR A 204 13.21 11.82 -8.32
C THR A 204 14.16 13.01 -8.35
N GLY A 205 14.13 13.84 -7.32
CA GLY A 205 14.82 15.14 -7.32
C GLY A 205 14.11 16.20 -8.13
N GLU A 206 12.88 15.93 -8.62
CA GLU A 206 12.09 16.87 -9.43
C GLU A 206 10.87 17.33 -8.62
N ASN A 207 10.44 18.56 -8.85
CA ASN A 207 9.24 19.11 -8.19
C ASN A 207 8.02 19.13 -9.12
N ASP A 208 8.19 18.74 -10.38
CA ASP A 208 7.13 18.67 -11.38
C ASP A 208 7.03 17.24 -11.89
N ILE A 209 5.81 16.71 -11.92
CA ILE A 209 5.61 15.30 -12.31
C ILE A 209 6.06 15.04 -13.76
N LYS A 210 5.83 15.97 -14.67
CA LYS A 210 6.20 15.77 -16.08
C LYS A 210 7.73 15.70 -16.24
N ALA A 211 8.48 16.50 -15.47
CA ALA A 211 9.94 16.44 -15.44
C ALA A 211 10.43 15.12 -14.82
N ALA A 212 9.66 14.55 -13.87
CA ALA A 212 10.00 13.32 -13.18
C ALA A 212 9.70 12.04 -14.00
N LEU A 213 8.74 12.09 -14.93
CA LEU A 213 8.32 10.88 -15.67
C LEU A 213 9.47 10.11 -16.32
N PRO A 214 10.50 10.76 -16.97
CA PRO A 214 11.60 9.99 -17.53
C PRO A 214 12.41 9.19 -16.50
N LYS A 215 12.43 9.65 -15.24
CA LYS A 215 13.11 8.94 -14.15
C LYS A 215 12.26 7.79 -13.58
N LEU A 216 10.93 7.91 -13.72
CA LEU A 216 9.98 6.91 -13.23
C LEU A 216 9.72 5.80 -14.26
N PHE A 217 9.67 6.13 -15.56
CA PHE A 217 9.48 5.14 -16.63
C PHE A 217 10.78 4.38 -16.92
N THR A 218 11.25 3.64 -15.93
CA THR A 218 12.46 2.83 -16.02
C THR A 218 12.12 1.34 -15.88
N GLY A 219 12.94 0.49 -16.45
CA GLY A 219 12.75 -0.97 -16.36
C GLY A 219 11.41 -1.41 -16.93
N ASN A 220 10.59 -2.02 -16.09
CA ASN A 220 9.29 -2.58 -16.47
C ASN A 220 8.13 -1.60 -16.35
N VAL A 221 8.35 -0.37 -15.84
CA VAL A 221 7.26 0.56 -15.52
C VAL A 221 6.48 0.95 -16.79
N LYS A 222 5.19 0.72 -16.75
CA LYS A 222 4.23 0.99 -17.84
C LYS A 222 3.18 2.01 -17.44
N LEU A 223 2.93 2.16 -16.12
CA LEU A 223 1.92 3.07 -15.59
C LEU A 223 2.48 3.76 -14.35
N VAL A 224 2.43 5.08 -14.36
CA VAL A 224 2.76 5.92 -13.19
C VAL A 224 1.48 6.58 -12.70
N ILE A 225 1.18 6.43 -11.43
CA ILE A 225 0.06 7.09 -10.75
C ILE A 225 0.66 8.14 -9.81
N TYR A 226 0.14 9.37 -9.89
CA TYR A 226 0.62 10.49 -9.08
C TYR A 226 -0.57 11.08 -8.34
N THR A 227 -0.58 10.92 -7.01
CA THR A 227 -1.69 11.40 -6.17
C THR A 227 -1.34 12.74 -5.52
N CYS A 228 -2.30 13.67 -5.53
CA CYS A 228 -2.15 15.04 -5.01
C CYS A 228 -3.20 15.31 -3.91
N GLY A 229 -3.43 14.34 -3.04
CA GLY A 229 -4.36 14.46 -1.92
C GLY A 229 -5.75 14.92 -2.36
N SER A 230 -6.22 16.01 -1.78
CA SER A 230 -7.56 16.55 -2.06
C SER A 230 -7.70 17.19 -3.44
N GLU A 231 -6.60 17.41 -4.15
CA GLU A 231 -6.65 17.98 -5.51
C GLU A 231 -7.03 16.94 -6.56
N GLY A 232 -6.71 15.66 -6.29
CA GLY A 232 -7.01 14.60 -7.23
C GLY A 232 -5.79 13.76 -7.55
N ALA A 233 -5.79 13.15 -8.75
CA ALA A 233 -4.68 12.28 -9.14
C ALA A 233 -4.50 12.28 -10.66
N TYR A 234 -3.28 11.98 -11.06
CA TYR A 234 -2.89 11.78 -12.46
C TYR A 234 -2.51 10.32 -12.67
N ALA A 235 -2.69 9.86 -13.90
CA ALA A 235 -2.14 8.58 -14.35
C ALA A 235 -1.49 8.79 -15.72
N PHE A 236 -0.34 8.17 -15.91
CA PHE A 236 0.46 8.30 -17.12
C PHE A 236 0.90 6.92 -17.60
N THR A 237 0.65 6.63 -18.86
CA THR A 237 1.39 5.60 -19.61
C THR A 237 2.34 6.32 -20.56
N LYS A 238 3.07 5.57 -21.36
CA LYS A 238 3.91 6.20 -22.41
C LYS A 238 3.07 6.87 -23.50
N ASN A 239 1.80 6.44 -23.66
CA ASN A 239 0.95 6.82 -24.79
C ASN A 239 -0.27 7.65 -24.38
N ALA A 240 -0.62 7.65 -23.09
CA ALA A 240 -1.85 8.29 -22.60
C ALA A 240 -1.60 8.94 -21.24
N GLN A 241 -2.40 9.93 -20.93
CA GLN A 241 -2.40 10.58 -19.62
C GLN A 241 -3.81 11.07 -19.28
N ALA A 242 -4.11 11.06 -18.00
CA ALA A 242 -5.37 11.58 -17.50
C ALA A 242 -5.21 12.21 -16.13
N PHE A 243 -6.14 13.07 -15.79
CA PHE A 243 -6.31 13.67 -14.47
C PHE A 243 -7.78 13.62 -14.11
N ALA A 244 -8.09 13.30 -12.86
CA ALA A 244 -9.43 13.47 -12.33
C ALA A 244 -9.33 14.15 -10.97
N GLU A 245 -10.16 15.16 -10.79
CA GLU A 245 -10.26 15.95 -9.56
C GLU A 245 -10.90 15.11 -8.44
N SER A 246 -10.46 15.31 -7.21
CA SER A 246 -11.11 14.69 -6.04
C SER A 246 -12.33 15.51 -5.62
N GLU A 247 -13.37 14.80 -5.20
CA GLU A 247 -14.53 15.44 -4.60
C GLU A 247 -14.12 16.13 -3.29
N LYS A 248 -14.51 17.39 -3.13
CA LYS A 248 -14.22 18.14 -1.89
C LYS A 248 -15.15 17.63 -0.78
N VAL A 249 -14.59 16.94 0.18
CA VAL A 249 -15.33 16.39 1.32
C VAL A 249 -14.69 16.84 2.63
N LYS A 250 -15.48 16.88 3.69
CA LYS A 250 -14.95 17.14 5.03
C LYS A 250 -14.40 15.82 5.58
N ALA A 251 -13.07 15.72 5.60
CA ALA A 251 -12.41 14.52 6.09
C ALA A 251 -12.56 14.40 7.62
N VAL A 252 -12.88 13.21 8.07
CA VAL A 252 -12.87 12.80 9.48
C VAL A 252 -11.54 12.12 9.80
N ASP A 253 -11.06 11.27 8.87
CA ASP A 253 -9.84 10.50 9.08
C ASP A 253 -9.26 10.13 7.71
N THR A 254 -8.02 10.52 7.42
CA THR A 254 -7.36 10.24 6.14
C THR A 254 -6.50 8.96 6.18
N THR A 255 -6.55 8.20 7.29
CA THR A 255 -5.78 6.95 7.42
C THR A 255 -6.17 5.97 6.31
N GLY A 256 -5.18 5.49 5.59
CA GLY A 256 -5.40 4.50 4.54
C GLY A 256 -5.97 5.06 3.24
N ALA A 257 -6.10 6.38 3.07
CA ALA A 257 -6.65 6.96 1.83
C ALA A 257 -5.75 6.61 0.63
N GLY A 258 -4.43 6.76 0.76
CA GLY A 258 -3.49 6.39 -0.31
C GLY A 258 -3.54 4.90 -0.64
N ASP A 259 -3.64 4.06 0.40
CA ASP A 259 -3.76 2.60 0.24
C ASP A 259 -5.11 2.25 -0.43
N GLY A 260 -6.18 2.94 -0.01
CA GLY A 260 -7.51 2.82 -0.61
C GLY A 260 -7.49 3.20 -2.08
N PHE A 261 -6.77 4.28 -2.40
CA PHE A 261 -6.62 4.72 -3.79
C PHE A 261 -6.03 3.61 -4.64
N ILE A 262 -4.84 3.09 -4.27
CA ILE A 262 -4.20 2.07 -5.11
C ILE A 262 -5.01 0.76 -5.11
N GLY A 263 -5.61 0.37 -3.98
CA GLY A 263 -6.46 -0.83 -3.91
C GLY A 263 -7.67 -0.74 -4.83
N SER A 264 -8.35 0.39 -4.87
CA SER A 264 -9.50 0.62 -5.75
C SER A 264 -9.07 0.77 -7.22
N PHE A 265 -7.93 1.40 -7.48
CA PHE A 265 -7.38 1.53 -8.83
C PHE A 265 -7.06 0.13 -9.43
N LEU A 266 -6.41 -0.72 -8.65
CA LEU A 266 -6.13 -2.10 -9.06
C LEU A 266 -7.44 -2.88 -9.31
N TYR A 267 -8.48 -2.62 -8.52
CA TYR A 267 -9.80 -3.21 -8.73
C TYR A 267 -10.43 -2.71 -10.05
N ALA A 268 -10.28 -1.44 -10.36
CA ALA A 268 -10.75 -0.87 -11.64
C ALA A 268 -10.04 -1.53 -12.82
N LEU A 269 -8.70 -1.67 -12.76
CA LEU A 269 -7.93 -2.38 -13.80
C LEU A 269 -8.41 -3.83 -13.97
N LYS A 270 -8.66 -4.53 -12.85
CA LYS A 270 -9.22 -5.89 -12.88
C LYS A 270 -10.57 -5.92 -13.62
N THR A 271 -11.44 -4.96 -13.33
CA THR A 271 -12.79 -4.89 -13.91
C THR A 271 -12.73 -4.60 -15.41
N LEU A 272 -11.73 -3.82 -15.84
CA LEU A 272 -11.45 -3.57 -17.26
C LEU A 272 -10.70 -4.74 -17.94
N ASN A 273 -10.38 -5.82 -17.20
CA ASN A 273 -9.60 -6.98 -17.67
C ASN A 273 -8.20 -6.59 -18.17
N VAL A 274 -7.61 -5.55 -17.57
CA VAL A 274 -6.24 -5.12 -17.92
C VAL A 274 -5.22 -6.11 -17.37
N THR A 275 -4.24 -6.46 -18.20
CA THR A 275 -3.11 -7.31 -17.82
C THR A 275 -1.83 -6.50 -17.80
N ALA A 276 -0.75 -7.10 -17.29
CA ALA A 276 0.56 -6.44 -17.32
C ALA A 276 0.98 -6.05 -18.74
N GLU A 277 0.62 -6.87 -19.73
CA GLU A 277 0.97 -6.61 -21.14
C GLU A 277 0.15 -5.44 -21.70
N SER A 278 -1.15 -5.37 -21.39
CA SER A 278 -2.07 -4.37 -21.94
C SER A 278 -2.11 -3.03 -21.18
N LEU A 279 -1.30 -2.86 -20.11
CA LEU A 279 -1.23 -1.58 -19.39
C LEU A 279 -0.91 -0.40 -20.31
N CYS A 280 -0.05 -0.60 -21.31
CA CYS A 280 0.33 0.46 -22.24
C CYS A 280 -0.76 0.80 -23.25
N ASP A 281 -1.80 -0.01 -23.35
CA ASP A 281 -2.90 0.17 -24.31
C ASP A 281 -4.06 0.99 -23.69
N LEU A 282 -3.99 1.30 -22.41
CA LEU A 282 -5.00 2.15 -21.76
C LEU A 282 -5.02 3.52 -22.40
N ASP A 283 -6.22 3.95 -22.77
CA ASP A 283 -6.44 5.30 -23.32
C ASP A 283 -6.74 6.33 -22.22
N ASN A 284 -6.82 7.59 -22.60
CA ASN A 284 -7.07 8.69 -21.64
C ASN A 284 -8.38 8.50 -20.89
N ALA A 285 -9.45 8.06 -21.57
CA ALA A 285 -10.77 7.88 -20.94
C ALA A 285 -10.76 6.73 -19.92
N GLN A 286 -10.08 5.64 -20.22
CA GLN A 286 -9.95 4.51 -19.31
C GLN A 286 -9.14 4.91 -18.06
N LEU A 287 -8.05 5.64 -18.25
CA LEU A 287 -7.24 6.15 -17.13
C LEU A 287 -8.06 7.09 -16.27
N GLU A 288 -8.78 8.03 -16.88
CA GLU A 288 -9.63 8.99 -16.15
C GLU A 288 -10.71 8.27 -15.32
N ARG A 289 -11.38 7.25 -15.91
CA ARG A 289 -12.38 6.45 -15.20
C ARG A 289 -11.78 5.76 -13.98
N CYS A 290 -10.57 5.18 -14.12
CA CYS A 290 -9.89 4.52 -13.00
C CYS A 290 -9.55 5.51 -11.89
N ILE A 291 -9.03 6.70 -12.25
CA ILE A 291 -8.68 7.74 -11.26
C ILE A 291 -9.96 8.25 -10.57
N ALA A 292 -10.99 8.61 -11.34
CA ALA A 292 -12.24 9.16 -10.80
C ALA A 292 -12.90 8.17 -9.83
N PHE A 293 -12.90 6.88 -10.19
CA PHE A 293 -13.39 5.82 -9.30
C PHE A 293 -12.59 5.76 -7.99
N SER A 294 -11.26 5.84 -8.10
CA SER A 294 -10.39 5.76 -6.91
C SER A 294 -10.53 7.01 -6.03
N ASN A 295 -10.64 8.19 -6.64
CA ASN A 295 -10.91 9.44 -5.92
C ASN A 295 -12.25 9.35 -5.17
N LYS A 296 -13.30 8.85 -5.82
CA LYS A 296 -14.61 8.65 -5.20
C LYS A 296 -14.54 7.67 -4.03
N PHE A 297 -13.83 6.55 -4.20
CA PHE A 297 -13.62 5.57 -3.12
C PHE A 297 -12.95 6.22 -1.91
N CYS A 298 -11.88 6.97 -2.15
CA CYS A 298 -11.17 7.67 -1.08
C CYS A 298 -12.04 8.76 -0.43
N GLY A 299 -12.78 9.53 -1.24
CA GLY A 299 -13.69 10.56 -0.75
C GLY A 299 -14.76 10.00 0.19
N GLU A 300 -15.25 8.77 -0.09
CA GLU A 300 -16.16 8.09 0.82
C GLU A 300 -15.43 7.59 2.08
N SER A 301 -14.24 7.00 1.92
CA SER A 301 -13.52 6.44 3.07
C SER A 301 -13.14 7.50 4.10
N VAL A 302 -12.65 8.66 3.66
CA VAL A 302 -12.17 9.70 4.60
C VAL A 302 -13.29 10.33 5.45
N LYS A 303 -14.56 10.06 5.16
CA LYS A 303 -15.70 10.48 5.97
C LYS A 303 -15.87 9.62 7.24
N HIS A 304 -15.09 8.53 7.38
CA HIS A 304 -15.20 7.55 8.48
C HIS A 304 -13.83 7.32 9.11
N GLN A 305 -13.82 6.86 10.37
CA GLN A 305 -12.57 6.58 11.08
C GLN A 305 -11.96 5.23 10.68
N GLY A 306 -10.63 5.21 10.63
CA GLY A 306 -9.83 4.02 10.37
C GLY A 306 -9.55 3.83 8.89
N ALA A 307 -8.71 2.84 8.56
CA ALA A 307 -8.40 2.48 7.18
C ALA A 307 -9.43 1.45 6.66
N ILE A 308 -9.19 0.15 6.87
CA ILE A 308 -10.11 -0.91 6.38
C ILE A 308 -11.54 -0.70 6.91
N ASP A 309 -11.68 -0.28 8.17
CA ASP A 309 -12.99 -0.03 8.79
C ASP A 309 -13.77 1.09 8.10
N SER A 310 -13.07 2.04 7.44
CA SER A 310 -13.70 3.19 6.77
C SER A 310 -14.17 2.85 5.35
N TYR A 311 -13.63 1.82 4.74
CA TYR A 311 -13.90 1.50 3.32
C TYR A 311 -15.35 1.08 3.10
N ARG A 312 -15.94 1.56 2.02
CA ARG A 312 -17.32 1.27 1.63
C ARG A 312 -17.34 0.74 0.20
N LYS A 313 -18.25 -0.20 -0.03
CA LYS A 313 -18.45 -0.71 -1.39
C LYS A 313 -19.06 0.38 -2.27
N ILE A 314 -18.43 0.64 -3.40
CA ILE A 314 -18.97 1.48 -4.47
C ILE A 314 -18.88 0.70 -5.79
N GLU A 315 -19.62 1.15 -6.79
CA GLU A 315 -19.63 0.48 -8.09
C GLU A 315 -18.71 1.21 -9.07
N PHE A 316 -17.95 0.42 -9.83
CA PHE A 316 -17.15 0.92 -10.95
C PHE A 316 -18.08 1.04 -12.15
N VAL A 317 -18.39 2.26 -12.57
CA VAL A 317 -19.28 2.58 -13.66
C VAL A 317 -18.55 3.02 -14.90
#